data_39fdbf2f579989d19e9cc8d10ccdf458
#
_entry.id   39fdbf2f579989d19e9cc8d10ccdf458
#
_cell.length_a   1.000
_cell.length_b   1.000
_cell.length_c   1.000
_cell.angle_alpha   90.00
_cell.angle_beta   90.00
_cell.angle_gamma   90.00
#
_symmetry.space_group_name_H-M   'P 1'
#
loop_
_entity.id
_entity.type
_entity.pdbx_description
1 polymer ?
#
loop_
_entity_poly.entity_id
_entity_poly.type
_entity_poly.pdbx_seq_one_letter_code
_entity_poly.pdbx_strand_id
1 'polypeptide(L)'
;PPLEWGKGTAIWMFFEKFIRKAAGMGSASGLPDPDTYEHAHDFCDLIVVGSGPAGVAAAIEAAEKKLDVILVEQDSLIGGNQLAENDFDNSQIKNQLENLGIKIMTRTTAFGLYDNCVVGLLERVTDHISAPNVNIPRQRFWTIRAKHIIVGAGAIERHIAFNNNDIPGVMTVNASKHYLNRYGVLTG
;
A
#
# COMPACT_ATOMS: atom_id res chain seq x y z
N PRO A 1 14.61 -9.15 36.70
CA PRO A 1 15.70 -9.48 35.79
C PRO A 1 16.52 -8.23 35.53
N PRO A 2 17.85 -8.31 35.42
CA PRO A 2 18.74 -7.16 35.36
C PRO A 2 18.57 -6.25 34.13
N LEU A 3 17.72 -6.61 33.19
CA LEU A 3 17.46 -5.87 31.94
C LEU A 3 16.44 -4.72 32.08
N GLU A 4 15.69 -4.64 33.16
CA GLU A 4 14.75 -3.54 33.40
C GLU A 4 15.42 -2.30 34.02
N TRP A 5 16.62 -2.47 34.53
CA TRP A 5 17.35 -1.45 35.26
C TRP A 5 17.82 -0.25 34.40
N GLY A 6 17.81 -0.38 33.10
CA GLY A 6 18.29 0.66 32.18
C GLY A 6 17.20 1.46 31.45
N LYS A 7 16.01 0.93 31.28
CA LYS A 7 14.96 1.62 30.52
C LYS A 7 14.41 2.83 31.27
N GLY A 8 14.55 4.02 30.68
CA GLY A 8 14.05 5.27 31.23
C GLY A 8 14.90 5.87 32.35
N THR A 9 16.06 5.30 32.70
CA THR A 9 16.98 5.87 33.68
C THR A 9 17.88 6.92 33.03
N ALA A 10 18.40 7.87 33.84
CA ALA A 10 19.35 8.88 33.38
C ALA A 10 20.60 8.27 32.73
N ILE A 11 21.04 7.10 33.23
CA ILE A 11 22.17 6.33 32.67
C ILE A 11 21.86 5.84 31.26
N TRP A 12 20.65 5.27 31.04
CA TRP A 12 20.22 4.84 29.69
C TRP A 12 20.18 6.02 28.72
N MET A 13 19.55 7.13 29.11
CA MET A 13 19.44 8.33 28.29
C MET A 13 20.79 8.95 27.93
N PHE A 14 21.81 8.77 28.79
CA PHE A 14 23.18 9.20 28.49
C PHE A 14 23.80 8.34 27.39
N PHE A 15 23.70 7.01 27.48
CA PHE A 15 24.29 6.08 26.50
C PHE A 15 23.48 6.00 25.20
N GLU A 16 22.17 6.26 25.24
CA GLU A 16 21.28 6.19 24.09
C GLU A 16 21.77 7.08 22.94
N LYS A 17 22.29 8.27 23.21
CA LYS A 17 22.82 9.18 22.20
C LYS A 17 24.00 8.58 21.42
N PHE A 18 24.87 7.86 22.10
CA PHE A 18 26.04 7.22 21.47
C PHE A 18 25.61 5.99 20.66
N ILE A 19 24.71 5.18 21.21
CA ILE A 19 24.15 4.00 20.53
C ILE A 19 23.40 4.42 19.28
N ARG A 20 22.53 5.43 19.37
CA ARG A 20 21.76 5.99 18.25
C ARG A 20 22.70 6.50 17.15
N LYS A 21 23.75 7.24 17.50
CA LYS A 21 24.73 7.74 16.54
C LYS A 21 25.52 6.61 15.88
N ALA A 22 25.95 5.61 16.65
CA ALA A 22 26.67 4.45 16.14
C ALA A 22 25.80 3.58 15.21
N ALA A 23 24.51 3.48 15.52
CA ALA A 23 23.52 2.76 14.71
C ALA A 23 23.03 3.53 13.47
N GLY A 24 23.47 4.77 13.25
CA GLY A 24 23.03 5.61 12.14
C GLY A 24 21.55 6.02 12.18
N MET A 25 20.92 5.95 13.36
CA MET A 25 19.48 6.20 13.50
C MET A 25 19.08 7.69 13.44
N GLY A 26 20.03 8.60 13.35
CA GLY A 26 19.77 10.04 13.33
C GLY A 26 19.12 10.57 14.61
N SER A 27 18.55 11.75 14.53
CA SER A 27 17.74 12.36 15.59
C SER A 27 16.44 12.91 15.01
N ALA A 28 15.36 12.88 15.79
CA ALA A 28 14.12 13.53 15.39
C ALA A 28 14.36 15.04 15.22
N SER A 29 13.72 15.65 14.23
CA SER A 29 13.89 17.08 13.94
C SER A 29 13.47 17.99 15.09
N GLY A 30 12.54 17.54 15.93
CA GLY A 30 11.91 18.35 16.98
C GLY A 30 11.04 19.50 16.45
N LEU A 31 10.94 19.66 15.13
CA LEU A 31 10.06 20.64 14.51
C LEU A 31 8.62 20.10 14.49
N PRO A 32 7.62 21.00 14.55
CA PRO A 32 6.24 20.59 14.37
C PRO A 32 6.04 20.00 12.96
N ASP A 33 5.14 19.03 12.85
CA ASP A 33 4.75 18.46 11.56
C ASP A 33 3.98 19.52 10.76
N PRO A 34 4.46 19.93 9.57
CA PRO A 34 3.78 20.92 8.73
C PRO A 34 2.60 20.32 7.95
N ASP A 35 2.49 18.98 7.93
CA ASP A 35 1.48 18.28 7.14
C ASP A 35 0.11 18.28 7.83
N THR A 36 -0.92 18.16 7.04
CA THR A 36 -2.30 17.98 7.50
C THR A 36 -2.80 16.58 7.18
N TYR A 37 -3.67 16.05 8.03
CA TYR A 37 -4.25 14.71 7.92
C TYR A 37 -5.76 14.81 8.01
N GLU A 38 -6.46 13.96 7.29
CA GLU A 38 -7.92 13.96 7.23
C GLU A 38 -8.48 12.59 7.64
N HIS A 39 -9.63 12.61 8.32
CA HIS A 39 -10.45 11.43 8.56
C HIS A 39 -11.71 11.53 7.70
N ALA A 40 -11.99 10.46 6.96
CA ALA A 40 -13.15 10.38 6.08
C ALA A 40 -13.91 9.07 6.28
N HIS A 41 -15.19 9.11 5.98
CA HIS A 41 -16.08 7.97 6.09
C HIS A 41 -16.78 7.72 4.77
N ASP A 42 -17.02 6.45 4.45
CA ASP A 42 -17.79 6.08 3.27
C ASP A 42 -18.55 4.77 3.51
N PHE A 43 -19.42 4.45 2.58
CA PHE A 43 -20.26 3.26 2.62
C PHE A 43 -20.38 2.69 1.20
N CYS A 44 -20.45 1.35 1.08
CA CYS A 44 -20.67 0.66 -0.19
C CYS A 44 -21.34 -0.70 0.00
N ASP A 45 -21.80 -1.28 -1.10
CA ASP A 45 -22.31 -2.65 -1.09
C ASP A 45 -21.14 -3.66 -1.05
N LEU A 46 -20.11 -3.40 -1.83
CA LEU A 46 -18.93 -4.24 -1.91
C LEU A 46 -17.64 -3.41 -1.92
N ILE A 47 -16.71 -3.74 -1.03
CA ILE A 47 -15.34 -3.29 -1.11
C ILE A 47 -14.45 -4.43 -1.60
N VAL A 48 -13.63 -4.16 -2.62
CA VAL A 48 -12.65 -5.09 -3.17
C VAL A 48 -11.24 -4.57 -2.86
N VAL A 49 -10.46 -5.33 -2.13
CA VAL A 49 -9.08 -4.98 -1.75
C VAL A 49 -8.11 -5.69 -2.68
N GLY A 50 -7.39 -4.90 -3.49
CA GLY A 50 -6.46 -5.35 -4.52
C GLY A 50 -7.07 -5.33 -5.92
N SER A 51 -6.37 -4.68 -6.85
CA SER A 51 -6.78 -4.50 -8.24
C SER A 51 -6.06 -5.42 -9.23
N GLY A 52 -5.56 -6.55 -8.76
CA GLY A 52 -5.09 -7.62 -9.63
C GLY A 52 -6.24 -8.25 -10.43
N PRO A 53 -5.95 -9.24 -11.31
CA PRO A 53 -6.96 -9.85 -12.19
C PRO A 53 -8.22 -10.31 -11.44
N ALA A 54 -8.05 -10.93 -10.28
CA ALA A 54 -9.15 -11.43 -9.47
C ALA A 54 -10.01 -10.29 -8.89
N GLY A 55 -9.37 -9.22 -8.39
CA GLY A 55 -10.08 -8.07 -7.84
C GLY A 55 -10.82 -7.29 -8.91
N VAL A 56 -10.20 -7.06 -10.07
CA VAL A 56 -10.85 -6.41 -11.21
C VAL A 56 -12.07 -7.20 -11.68
N ALA A 57 -11.94 -8.52 -11.86
CA ALA A 57 -13.05 -9.37 -12.27
C ALA A 57 -14.20 -9.35 -11.26
N ALA A 58 -13.89 -9.41 -9.96
CA ALA A 58 -14.90 -9.34 -8.91
C ALA A 58 -15.62 -7.99 -8.88
N ALA A 59 -14.88 -6.89 -9.08
CA ALA A 59 -15.45 -5.54 -9.11
C ALA A 59 -16.39 -5.35 -10.32
N ILE A 60 -15.99 -5.81 -11.51
CA ILE A 60 -16.82 -5.75 -12.73
C ILE A 60 -18.11 -6.55 -12.54
N GLU A 61 -18.02 -7.81 -12.12
CA GLU A 61 -19.17 -8.70 -11.92
C GLU A 61 -20.18 -8.11 -10.92
N ALA A 62 -19.67 -7.46 -9.86
CA ALA A 62 -20.53 -6.80 -8.87
C ALA A 62 -21.21 -5.54 -9.43
N ALA A 63 -20.47 -4.72 -10.17
CA ALA A 63 -21.01 -3.49 -10.76
C ALA A 63 -22.04 -3.78 -11.85
N GLU A 64 -21.86 -4.85 -12.65
CA GLU A 64 -22.87 -5.30 -13.61
C GLU A 64 -24.19 -5.72 -12.94
N LYS A 65 -24.12 -6.18 -11.69
CA LYS A 65 -25.28 -6.45 -10.82
C LYS A 65 -25.82 -5.21 -10.10
N LYS A 66 -25.31 -4.02 -10.47
CA LYS A 66 -25.72 -2.71 -9.94
C LYS A 66 -25.44 -2.55 -8.44
N LEU A 67 -24.41 -3.21 -7.93
CA LEU A 67 -23.91 -2.96 -6.59
C LEU A 67 -23.03 -1.71 -6.59
N ASP A 68 -23.03 -0.96 -5.49
CA ASP A 68 -22.10 0.11 -5.23
C ASP A 68 -20.74 -0.48 -4.82
N VAL A 69 -19.71 -0.27 -5.66
CA VAL A 69 -18.40 -0.95 -5.54
C VAL A 69 -17.29 0.04 -5.33
N ILE A 70 -16.47 -0.22 -4.31
CA ILE A 70 -15.18 0.46 -4.09
C ILE A 70 -14.06 -0.54 -4.34
N LEU A 71 -13.13 -0.21 -5.27
CA LEU A 71 -11.92 -0.95 -5.55
C LEU A 71 -10.71 -0.23 -4.96
N VAL A 72 -10.00 -0.89 -4.05
CA VAL A 72 -8.85 -0.32 -3.32
C VAL A 72 -7.55 -0.92 -3.83
N GLU A 73 -6.57 -0.06 -4.15
CA GLU A 73 -5.25 -0.46 -4.64
C GLU A 73 -4.15 0.35 -3.95
N GLN A 74 -3.15 -0.34 -3.42
CA GLN A 74 -2.02 0.30 -2.76
C GLN A 74 -1.03 0.96 -3.73
N ASP A 75 -0.98 0.47 -4.98
CA ASP A 75 -0.16 1.07 -6.04
C ASP A 75 -0.82 2.33 -6.61
N SER A 76 -0.06 3.08 -7.39
CA SER A 76 -0.56 4.22 -8.17
C SER A 76 -1.34 3.78 -9.42
N LEU A 77 -1.13 2.55 -9.86
CA LEU A 77 -1.76 1.95 -11.03
C LEU A 77 -2.53 0.70 -10.61
N ILE A 78 -3.63 0.43 -11.30
CA ILE A 78 -4.39 -0.81 -11.14
C ILE A 78 -3.80 -1.91 -12.03
N GLY A 79 -4.01 -3.19 -11.65
CA GLY A 79 -3.60 -4.34 -12.46
C GLY A 79 -2.72 -5.35 -11.71
N GLY A 80 -2.14 -4.97 -10.57
CA GLY A 80 -1.29 -5.87 -9.78
C GLY A 80 -0.13 -6.45 -10.62
N ASN A 81 0.06 -7.76 -10.64
CA ASN A 81 1.13 -8.40 -11.42
C ASN A 81 0.99 -8.23 -12.94
N GLN A 82 -0.19 -7.90 -13.46
CA GLN A 82 -0.36 -7.61 -14.89
C GLN A 82 0.39 -6.35 -15.33
N LEU A 83 0.74 -5.45 -14.41
CA LEU A 83 1.58 -4.28 -14.70
C LEU A 83 2.97 -4.64 -15.23
N ALA A 84 3.39 -5.89 -15.08
CA ALA A 84 4.63 -6.43 -15.65
C ALA A 84 4.42 -7.17 -16.98
N GLU A 85 3.20 -7.26 -17.52
CA GLU A 85 2.92 -7.79 -18.85
C GLU A 85 3.08 -6.71 -19.92
N ASN A 86 3.68 -7.06 -21.07
CA ASN A 86 3.99 -6.09 -22.12
C ASN A 86 2.75 -5.53 -22.83
N ASP A 87 1.66 -6.29 -22.85
CA ASP A 87 0.40 -6.01 -23.54
C ASP A 87 -0.72 -5.54 -22.61
N PHE A 88 -0.42 -5.31 -21.33
CA PHE A 88 -1.40 -4.83 -20.36
C PHE A 88 -1.61 -3.32 -20.48
N ASP A 89 -2.82 -2.91 -20.86
CA ASP A 89 -3.23 -1.51 -20.90
C ASP A 89 -4.01 -1.10 -19.64
N ASN A 90 -3.30 -0.47 -18.71
CA ASN A 90 -3.89 0.05 -17.48
C ASN A 90 -5.01 1.07 -17.75
N SER A 91 -4.86 1.92 -18.79
CA SER A 91 -5.84 2.96 -19.10
C SER A 91 -7.15 2.36 -19.61
N GLN A 92 -7.08 1.31 -20.39
CA GLN A 92 -8.26 0.61 -20.88
C GLN A 92 -9.07 0.01 -19.74
N ILE A 93 -8.40 -0.72 -18.83
CA ILE A 93 -9.07 -1.33 -17.66
C ILE A 93 -9.65 -0.25 -16.73
N LYS A 94 -8.89 0.81 -16.47
CA LYS A 94 -9.36 1.92 -15.65
C LYS A 94 -10.63 2.55 -16.22
N ASN A 95 -10.64 2.87 -17.50
CA ASN A 95 -11.81 3.43 -18.18
C ASN A 95 -13.02 2.48 -18.11
N GLN A 96 -12.81 1.17 -18.28
CA GLN A 96 -13.88 0.18 -18.15
C GLN A 96 -14.50 0.21 -16.74
N LEU A 97 -13.68 0.22 -15.70
CA LEU A 97 -14.16 0.27 -14.31
C LEU A 97 -14.91 1.57 -14.00
N GLU A 98 -14.37 2.72 -14.46
CA GLU A 98 -15.01 4.02 -14.27
C GLU A 98 -16.36 4.11 -15.01
N ASN A 99 -16.46 3.57 -16.22
CA ASN A 99 -17.72 3.52 -16.98
C ASN A 99 -18.80 2.66 -16.30
N LEU A 100 -18.40 1.68 -15.51
CA LEU A 100 -19.31 0.88 -14.68
C LEU A 100 -19.66 1.55 -13.35
N GLY A 101 -19.13 2.75 -13.07
CA GLY A 101 -19.40 3.49 -11.85
C GLY A 101 -18.63 3.01 -10.63
N ILE A 102 -17.58 2.20 -10.81
CA ILE A 102 -16.76 1.70 -9.72
C ILE A 102 -15.88 2.83 -9.18
N LYS A 103 -15.93 3.07 -7.88
CA LYS A 103 -15.02 4.01 -7.21
C LYS A 103 -13.65 3.36 -7.04
N ILE A 104 -12.64 3.88 -7.74
CA ILE A 104 -11.27 3.38 -7.68
C ILE A 104 -10.46 4.25 -6.71
N MET A 105 -9.85 3.61 -5.71
CA MET A 105 -8.98 4.25 -4.73
C MET A 105 -7.56 3.70 -4.87
N THR A 106 -6.75 4.33 -5.73
CA THR A 106 -5.31 4.02 -5.85
C THR A 106 -4.51 4.66 -4.72
N ARG A 107 -3.24 4.27 -4.54
CA ARG A 107 -2.35 4.72 -3.45
C ARG A 107 -2.97 4.51 -2.05
N THR A 108 -3.91 3.58 -1.94
CA THR A 108 -4.71 3.35 -0.74
C THR A 108 -4.47 1.95 -0.21
N THR A 109 -4.00 1.86 1.01
CA THR A 109 -3.70 0.59 1.67
C THR A 109 -4.81 0.22 2.64
N ALA A 110 -5.41 -0.96 2.48
CA ALA A 110 -6.28 -1.55 3.50
C ALA A 110 -5.41 -2.19 4.59
N PHE A 111 -5.45 -1.61 5.79
CA PHE A 111 -4.60 -2.05 6.91
C PHE A 111 -5.38 -2.80 7.98
N GLY A 112 -6.71 -2.79 7.97
CA GLY A 112 -7.52 -3.47 8.99
C GLY A 112 -8.92 -3.81 8.52
N LEU A 113 -9.37 -4.99 8.93
CA LEU A 113 -10.76 -5.44 8.84
C LEU A 113 -11.31 -5.58 10.26
N TYR A 114 -12.43 -4.96 10.52
CA TYR A 114 -13.04 -4.87 11.84
C TYR A 114 -14.46 -5.44 11.83
N ASP A 115 -15.05 -5.57 13.00
CA ASP A 115 -16.41 -6.04 13.15
C ASP A 115 -17.41 -5.21 12.32
N ASN A 116 -18.52 -5.82 11.95
CA ASN A 116 -19.58 -5.23 11.12
C ASN A 116 -19.11 -4.79 9.72
N CYS A 117 -18.15 -5.50 9.12
CA CYS A 117 -17.60 -5.21 7.79
C CYS A 117 -17.05 -3.78 7.66
N VAL A 118 -16.40 -3.30 8.70
CA VAL A 118 -15.69 -2.02 8.67
C VAL A 118 -14.27 -2.26 8.20
N VAL A 119 -13.84 -1.46 7.23
CA VAL A 119 -12.48 -1.51 6.65
C VAL A 119 -11.78 -0.19 6.93
N GLY A 120 -10.59 -0.27 7.54
CA GLY A 120 -9.68 0.84 7.71
C GLY A 120 -8.73 0.96 6.53
N LEU A 121 -8.70 2.14 5.88
CA LEU A 121 -7.82 2.40 4.75
C LEU A 121 -6.96 3.64 5.02
N LEU A 122 -5.75 3.64 4.50
CA LEU A 122 -4.86 4.79 4.48
C LEU A 122 -4.58 5.18 3.02
N GLU A 123 -5.12 6.32 2.61
CA GLU A 123 -4.88 6.93 1.31
C GLU A 123 -3.70 7.89 1.38
N ARG A 124 -2.71 7.72 0.51
CA ARG A 124 -1.58 8.63 0.32
C ARG A 124 -1.95 9.70 -0.70
N VAL A 125 -2.50 10.82 -0.23
CA VAL A 125 -3.07 11.85 -1.10
C VAL A 125 -1.97 12.67 -1.76
N THR A 126 -1.00 13.17 -0.99
CA THR A 126 0.08 14.03 -1.50
C THR A 126 1.48 13.54 -1.18
N ASP A 127 1.66 12.39 -0.55
CA ASP A 127 2.97 11.81 -0.22
C ASP A 127 3.95 11.73 -1.41
N HIS A 128 3.40 11.62 -2.62
CA HIS A 128 4.16 11.47 -3.87
C HIS A 128 4.42 12.81 -4.59
N ILE A 129 3.98 13.92 -4.02
CA ILE A 129 4.08 15.26 -4.60
C ILE A 129 5.16 16.03 -3.87
N SER A 130 6.18 16.50 -4.58
CA SER A 130 7.31 17.22 -3.99
C SER A 130 6.96 18.59 -3.44
N ALA A 131 5.93 19.24 -3.99
CA ALA A 131 5.43 20.55 -3.56
C ALA A 131 3.89 20.51 -3.51
N PRO A 132 3.30 19.89 -2.48
CA PRO A 132 1.86 19.77 -2.37
C PRO A 132 1.22 21.11 -2.01
N ASN A 133 -0.06 21.29 -2.40
CA ASN A 133 -0.86 22.40 -1.92
C ASN A 133 -1.12 22.21 -0.42
N VAL A 134 -0.83 23.24 0.38
CA VAL A 134 -0.99 23.24 1.84
C VAL A 134 -2.41 22.98 2.35
N ASN A 135 -3.41 23.17 1.49
CA ASN A 135 -4.82 22.92 1.82
C ASN A 135 -5.27 21.50 1.50
N ILE A 136 -4.39 20.64 0.96
CA ILE A 136 -4.68 19.24 0.65
C ILE A 136 -3.96 18.37 1.69
N PRO A 137 -4.66 17.42 2.32
CA PRO A 137 -4.03 16.57 3.33
C PRO A 137 -2.93 15.72 2.71
N ARG A 138 -1.90 15.43 3.50
CA ARG A 138 -0.85 14.49 3.11
C ARG A 138 -1.40 13.08 2.98
N GLN A 139 -2.18 12.68 3.97
CA GLN A 139 -2.82 11.37 4.03
C GLN A 139 -4.25 11.51 4.51
N ARG A 140 -5.09 10.59 4.06
CA ARG A 140 -6.48 10.47 4.51
C ARG A 140 -6.72 9.08 5.07
N PHE A 141 -7.21 9.06 6.28
CA PHE A 141 -7.66 7.84 6.94
C PHE A 141 -9.14 7.63 6.63
N TRP A 142 -9.46 6.51 5.98
CA TRP A 142 -10.81 6.14 5.65
C TRP A 142 -11.34 5.07 6.60
N THR A 143 -12.56 5.27 7.06
CA THR A 143 -13.37 4.24 7.71
C THR A 143 -14.53 3.91 6.77
N ILE A 144 -14.44 2.79 6.05
CA ILE A 144 -15.47 2.39 5.09
C ILE A 144 -16.26 1.22 5.66
N ARG A 145 -17.59 1.36 5.67
CA ARG A 145 -18.49 0.27 6.01
C ARG A 145 -19.05 -0.35 4.75
N ALA A 146 -18.77 -1.62 4.51
CA ALA A 146 -19.26 -2.37 3.36
C ALA A 146 -20.31 -3.41 3.81
N LYS A 147 -21.19 -3.84 2.89
CA LYS A 147 -22.04 -5.02 3.14
C LYS A 147 -21.23 -6.31 2.95
N HIS A 148 -20.32 -6.29 1.98
CA HIS A 148 -19.45 -7.43 1.65
C HIS A 148 -18.01 -6.96 1.41
N ILE A 149 -17.05 -7.84 1.68
CA ILE A 149 -15.63 -7.58 1.49
C ILE A 149 -15.02 -8.72 0.67
N ILE A 150 -14.30 -8.40 -0.39
CA ILE A 150 -13.48 -9.35 -1.15
C ILE A 150 -12.02 -8.92 -1.02
N VAL A 151 -11.15 -9.85 -0.61
CA VAL A 151 -9.71 -9.62 -0.51
C VAL A 151 -9.02 -10.34 -1.65
N GLY A 152 -8.58 -9.57 -2.66
CA GLY A 152 -7.82 -10.01 -3.82
C GLY A 152 -6.38 -9.48 -3.81
N ALA A 153 -5.73 -9.46 -2.62
CA ALA A 153 -4.42 -8.85 -2.40
C ALA A 153 -3.24 -9.58 -3.06
N GLY A 154 -3.49 -10.70 -3.75
CA GLY A 154 -2.47 -11.46 -4.45
C GLY A 154 -1.56 -12.27 -3.53
N ALA A 155 -0.38 -12.62 -4.05
CA ALA A 155 0.62 -13.38 -3.34
C ALA A 155 2.02 -12.83 -3.64
N ILE A 156 2.90 -12.94 -2.64
CA ILE A 156 4.32 -12.58 -2.76
C ILE A 156 5.11 -13.88 -2.96
N GLU A 157 5.94 -13.91 -3.99
CA GLU A 157 6.86 -15.03 -4.21
C GLU A 157 7.86 -15.14 -3.06
N ARG A 158 8.08 -16.37 -2.61
CA ARG A 158 9.12 -16.67 -1.63
C ARG A 158 10.29 -17.36 -2.32
N HIS A 159 11.51 -16.92 -2.01
CA HIS A 159 12.71 -17.62 -2.45
C HIS A 159 12.75 -19.04 -1.90
N ILE A 160 13.13 -19.98 -2.78
CA ILE A 160 13.51 -21.33 -2.37
C ILE A 160 14.88 -21.23 -1.71
N ALA A 161 15.07 -21.91 -0.57
CA ALA A 161 16.35 -21.96 0.11
C ALA A 161 17.31 -22.89 -0.66
N PHE A 162 18.41 -22.33 -1.14
CA PHE A 162 19.54 -23.06 -1.73
C PHE A 162 20.85 -22.34 -1.38
N ASN A 163 21.98 -22.98 -1.62
CA ASN A 163 23.26 -22.36 -1.31
C ASN A 163 23.47 -21.08 -2.12
N ASN A 164 23.85 -19.99 -1.45
CA ASN A 164 24.09 -18.66 -2.03
C ASN A 164 22.82 -17.96 -2.60
N ASN A 165 21.63 -18.30 -2.13
CA ASN A 165 20.39 -17.62 -2.55
C ASN A 165 20.28 -16.17 -2.05
N ASP A 166 21.20 -15.75 -1.18
CA ASP A 166 21.32 -14.41 -0.59
C ASP A 166 22.33 -13.51 -1.33
N ILE A 167 22.97 -14.01 -2.39
CA ILE A 167 23.92 -13.22 -3.18
C ILE A 167 23.14 -12.17 -3.99
N PRO A 168 23.65 -10.92 -4.09
CA PRO A 168 23.09 -9.90 -4.97
C PRO A 168 22.94 -10.39 -6.40
N GLY A 169 21.77 -10.18 -7.01
CA GLY A 169 21.42 -10.67 -8.35
C GLY A 169 20.57 -11.94 -8.35
N VAL A 170 20.49 -12.66 -7.23
CA VAL A 170 19.52 -13.76 -7.05
C VAL A 170 18.16 -13.16 -6.69
N MET A 171 17.19 -13.29 -7.57
CA MET A 171 15.85 -12.75 -7.35
C MET A 171 14.76 -13.66 -7.92
N THR A 172 13.52 -13.41 -7.51
CA THR A 172 12.37 -14.16 -8.02
C THR A 172 12.03 -13.78 -9.46
N VAL A 173 11.37 -14.65 -10.18
CA VAL A 173 10.99 -14.42 -11.59
C VAL A 173 10.07 -13.20 -11.72
N ASN A 174 9.07 -13.07 -10.85
CA ASN A 174 8.18 -11.89 -10.87
C ASN A 174 8.94 -10.60 -10.57
N ALA A 175 9.88 -10.61 -9.64
CA ALA A 175 10.70 -9.43 -9.38
C ALA A 175 11.49 -9.01 -10.63
N SER A 176 12.18 -9.95 -11.29
CA SER A 176 12.92 -9.67 -12.52
C SER A 176 12.02 -9.14 -13.64
N LYS A 177 10.82 -9.71 -13.79
CA LYS A 177 9.82 -9.30 -14.78
C LYS A 177 9.34 -7.85 -14.51
N HIS A 178 9.05 -7.51 -13.25
CA HIS A 178 8.68 -6.15 -12.87
C HIS A 178 9.82 -5.15 -13.12
N TYR A 179 11.06 -5.50 -12.77
CA TYR A 179 12.20 -4.63 -13.05
C TYR A 179 12.34 -4.35 -14.54
N LEU A 180 12.26 -5.38 -15.38
CA LEU A 180 12.41 -5.23 -16.82
C LEU A 180 11.23 -4.48 -17.45
N ASN A 181 10.02 -4.99 -17.29
CA ASN A 181 8.88 -4.52 -18.08
C ASN A 181 8.22 -3.26 -17.52
N ARG A 182 8.22 -3.10 -16.19
CA ARG A 182 7.60 -1.94 -15.56
C ARG A 182 8.58 -0.79 -15.35
N TYR A 183 9.83 -1.08 -15.02
CA TYR A 183 10.81 -0.05 -14.64
C TYR A 183 11.93 0.11 -15.67
N GLY A 184 11.98 -0.72 -16.71
CA GLY A 184 13.02 -0.65 -17.74
C GLY A 184 14.43 -0.98 -17.23
N VAL A 185 14.53 -1.73 -16.15
CA VAL A 185 15.80 -2.10 -15.51
C VAL A 185 16.14 -3.55 -15.85
N LEU A 186 17.25 -3.74 -16.55
CA LEU A 186 17.77 -5.08 -16.84
C LEU A 186 18.40 -5.67 -15.56
N THR A 187 17.96 -6.87 -15.19
CA THR A 187 18.45 -7.59 -14.02
C THR A 187 19.39 -8.72 -14.45
N GLY A 188 20.69 -8.46 -14.39
CA GLY A 188 21.76 -9.45 -14.68
C GLY A 188 22.21 -9.49 -16.11
#